data_a851005c4d118c81fc032f3abc4f3a3e
#
_entry.id   a851005c4d118c81fc032f3abc4f3a3e
#
_cell.length_a   1.000
_cell.length_b   1.000
_cell.length_c   1.000
_cell.angle_alpha   90.00
_cell.angle_beta   90.00
_cell.angle_gamma   90.00
#
_symmetry.space_group_name_H-M   'P 1'
#
loop_
_entity.id
_entity.type
_entity.pdbx_description
1 polymer ?
#
loop_
_entity_poly.entity_id
_entity_poly.type
_entity_poly.pdbx_seq_one_letter_code
_entity_poly.pdbx_strand_id
1 'polypeptide(L)'
;MYRVYLFVIGICMCCPLIRAKEPLPLLEDPIPTVTLDMKRVPLQDILLEIERQTGLFFSYESSMLKEFRHVSLSARDESLSYCLKRLFEPLPLVYRITGRYVILKRKPRQYTISGFVRDSASYESLIAATVVDRSSGKGAVS
;
A
#
# COMPACT_ATOMS: atom_id res chain seq x y z
N MET A 1 66.85 -7.44 58.73
CA MET A 1 66.07 -8.69 58.73
C MET A 1 64.63 -8.32 58.90
N TYR A 2 63.81 -8.49 57.88
CA TYR A 2 62.38 -8.83 57.73
C TYR A 2 61.91 -8.31 56.39
N ARG A 3 61.71 -9.26 55.44
CA ARG A 3 61.13 -9.07 54.14
C ARG A 3 59.62 -9.00 54.32
N VAL A 4 59.03 -7.84 54.11
CA VAL A 4 57.58 -7.69 54.04
C VAL A 4 57.19 -7.87 52.58
N TYR A 5 56.55 -8.99 52.24
CA TYR A 5 55.92 -9.23 50.96
C TYR A 5 54.62 -8.47 50.94
N LEU A 6 54.56 -7.44 50.13
CA LEU A 6 53.34 -6.72 49.87
C LEU A 6 52.59 -7.45 48.72
N PHE A 7 51.58 -8.23 49.09
CA PHE A 7 50.70 -8.86 48.16
C PHE A 7 49.72 -7.79 47.64
N VAL A 8 50.00 -7.24 46.44
CA VAL A 8 49.08 -6.38 45.77
C VAL A 8 48.05 -7.30 45.02
N ILE A 9 46.92 -7.45 45.64
CA ILE A 9 45.78 -8.12 45.02
C ILE A 9 45.23 -7.18 43.93
N GLY A 10 45.65 -7.45 42.70
CA GLY A 10 45.04 -6.82 41.53
C GLY A 10 43.61 -7.32 41.36
N ILE A 11 42.65 -6.53 41.81
CA ILE A 11 41.25 -6.75 41.46
C ILE A 11 41.10 -6.42 39.99
N CYS A 12 41.18 -7.46 39.15
CA CYS A 12 40.80 -7.36 37.75
C CYS A 12 39.28 -7.17 37.67
N MET A 13 38.90 -5.92 37.58
CA MET A 13 37.51 -5.53 37.35
C MET A 13 37.16 -5.89 35.92
N CYS A 14 36.72 -7.15 35.75
CA CYS A 14 36.17 -7.66 34.49
C CYS A 14 34.82 -6.97 34.27
N CYS A 15 34.86 -5.79 33.68
CA CYS A 15 33.67 -5.11 33.19
C CYS A 15 33.22 -5.89 31.98
N PRO A 16 32.06 -6.58 32.00
CA PRO A 16 31.48 -7.12 30.76
C PRO A 16 31.11 -5.93 29.92
N LEU A 17 31.88 -5.69 28.86
CA LEU A 17 31.47 -4.86 27.74
C LEU A 17 30.12 -5.42 27.24
N ILE A 18 29.06 -4.81 27.72
CA ILE A 18 27.74 -4.95 27.10
C ILE A 18 27.90 -4.37 25.68
N ARG A 19 28.28 -5.27 24.78
CA ARG A 19 28.32 -4.95 23.37
C ARG A 19 26.88 -4.63 23.02
N ALA A 20 26.56 -3.35 22.91
CA ALA A 20 25.30 -2.90 22.36
C ALA A 20 25.15 -3.64 21.04
N LYS A 21 24.15 -4.51 20.97
CA LYS A 21 23.77 -5.22 19.76
C LYS A 21 23.39 -4.11 18.79
N GLU A 22 24.29 -3.78 17.87
CA GLU A 22 23.98 -2.87 16.78
C GLU A 22 22.68 -3.37 16.18
N PRO A 23 21.67 -2.48 16.00
CA PRO A 23 20.48 -2.89 15.27
C PRO A 23 20.99 -3.39 13.93
N LEU A 24 20.73 -4.69 13.66
CA LEU A 24 20.95 -5.27 12.35
C LEU A 24 20.37 -4.28 11.35
N PRO A 25 21.12 -3.87 10.32
CA PRO A 25 20.56 -3.09 9.25
C PRO A 25 19.29 -3.84 8.82
N LEU A 26 18.15 -3.17 8.93
CA LEU A 26 16.94 -3.63 8.28
C LEU A 26 17.39 -3.88 6.84
N LEU A 27 17.54 -5.14 6.46
CA LEU A 27 17.60 -5.53 5.07
C LEU A 27 16.28 -5.03 4.50
N GLU A 28 16.30 -3.81 3.96
CA GLU A 28 15.27 -3.39 3.03
C GLU A 28 15.36 -4.43 1.92
N ASP A 29 14.38 -5.34 1.90
CA ASP A 29 14.27 -6.28 0.80
C ASP A 29 14.37 -5.45 -0.47
N PRO A 30 15.31 -5.76 -1.38
CA PRO A 30 15.50 -4.96 -2.57
C PRO A 30 14.14 -4.86 -3.26
N ILE A 31 13.71 -3.63 -3.52
CA ILE A 31 12.43 -3.41 -4.20
C ILE A 31 12.47 -4.23 -5.48
N PRO A 32 11.63 -5.27 -5.63
CA PRO A 32 11.73 -6.15 -6.77
C PRO A 32 11.51 -5.35 -8.05
N THR A 33 12.39 -5.54 -9.01
CA THR A 33 12.24 -5.00 -10.36
C THR A 33 11.46 -5.97 -11.23
N VAL A 34 10.79 -5.43 -12.24
CA VAL A 34 9.94 -6.19 -13.16
C VAL A 34 10.33 -5.87 -14.59
N THR A 35 10.50 -6.92 -15.40
CA THR A 35 10.73 -6.78 -16.83
C THR A 35 9.67 -7.56 -17.58
N LEU A 36 8.80 -6.85 -18.30
CA LEU A 36 7.76 -7.44 -19.13
C LEU A 36 7.38 -6.52 -20.28
N ASP A 37 6.94 -7.09 -21.39
CA ASP A 37 6.36 -6.37 -22.53
C ASP A 37 5.13 -7.14 -23.00
N MET A 38 3.98 -6.82 -22.43
CA MET A 38 2.71 -7.47 -22.71
C MET A 38 1.73 -6.46 -23.30
N LYS A 39 1.14 -6.79 -24.45
CA LYS A 39 0.23 -5.90 -25.19
C LYS A 39 -1.11 -6.58 -25.45
N ARG A 40 -2.19 -5.90 -25.09
CA ARG A 40 -3.57 -6.35 -25.31
C ARG A 40 -3.86 -7.75 -24.77
N VAL A 41 -3.37 -8.03 -23.57
CA VAL A 41 -3.61 -9.30 -22.87
C VAL A 41 -4.60 -9.11 -21.71
N PRO A 42 -5.21 -10.18 -21.21
CA PRO A 42 -6.00 -10.11 -19.99
C PRO A 42 -5.16 -9.60 -18.81
N LEU A 43 -5.76 -8.77 -17.95
CA LEU A 43 -5.06 -8.27 -16.76
C LEU A 43 -4.52 -9.42 -15.90
N GLN A 44 -5.24 -10.52 -15.82
CA GLN A 44 -4.83 -11.71 -15.08
C GLN A 44 -3.46 -12.23 -15.52
N ASP A 45 -3.17 -12.25 -16.82
CA ASP A 45 -1.89 -12.75 -17.34
C ASP A 45 -0.72 -11.84 -16.94
N ILE A 46 -0.96 -10.51 -16.93
CA ILE A 46 0.03 -9.54 -16.45
C ILE A 46 0.32 -9.76 -14.96
N LEU A 47 -0.74 -9.97 -14.15
CA LEU A 47 -0.59 -10.20 -12.71
C LEU A 47 0.20 -11.48 -12.44
N LEU A 48 -0.11 -12.58 -13.15
CA LEU A 48 0.61 -13.85 -13.02
C LEU A 48 2.10 -13.69 -13.36
N GLU A 49 2.43 -12.92 -14.39
CA GLU A 49 3.83 -12.67 -14.75
C GLU A 49 4.56 -11.86 -13.69
N ILE A 50 3.90 -10.86 -13.10
CA ILE A 50 4.46 -10.09 -11.97
C ILE A 50 4.64 -10.99 -10.75
N GLU A 51 3.68 -11.86 -10.42
CA GLU A 51 3.80 -12.85 -9.33
C GLU A 51 5.02 -13.74 -9.53
N ARG A 52 5.22 -14.25 -10.75
CA ARG A 52 6.33 -15.13 -11.09
C ARG A 52 7.69 -14.46 -10.90
N GLN A 53 7.81 -13.17 -11.22
CA GLN A 53 9.08 -12.44 -11.13
C GLN A 53 9.36 -11.93 -9.71
N THR A 54 8.33 -11.57 -8.95
CA THR A 54 8.50 -10.90 -7.65
C THR A 54 8.23 -11.79 -6.45
N GLY A 55 7.57 -12.94 -6.65
CA GLY A 55 7.13 -13.82 -5.57
C GLY A 55 6.03 -13.21 -4.69
N LEU A 56 5.37 -12.17 -5.16
CA LEU A 56 4.16 -11.62 -4.54
C LEU A 56 2.93 -12.42 -4.97
N PHE A 57 1.84 -12.26 -4.25
CA PHE A 57 0.56 -12.89 -4.54
C PHE A 57 -0.52 -11.83 -4.68
N PHE A 58 -1.27 -11.85 -5.78
CA PHE A 58 -2.41 -10.96 -5.95
C PHE A 58 -3.68 -11.62 -5.40
N SER A 59 -4.39 -10.89 -4.54
CA SER A 59 -5.69 -11.30 -3.99
C SER A 59 -6.77 -10.40 -4.57
N TYR A 60 -7.72 -10.99 -5.26
CA TYR A 60 -8.81 -10.28 -5.95
C TYR A 60 -10.05 -11.15 -6.12
N GLU A 61 -11.18 -10.52 -6.37
CA GLU A 61 -12.40 -11.22 -6.79
C GLU A 61 -12.31 -11.55 -8.28
N SER A 62 -12.48 -12.83 -8.63
CA SER A 62 -12.29 -13.32 -10.01
C SER A 62 -13.22 -12.64 -11.02
N SER A 63 -14.42 -12.25 -10.60
CA SER A 63 -15.39 -11.53 -11.45
C SER A 63 -14.87 -10.16 -11.89
N MET A 64 -14.07 -9.51 -11.03
CA MET A 64 -13.55 -8.17 -11.25
C MET A 64 -12.57 -8.09 -12.42
N LEU A 65 -11.73 -9.11 -12.61
CA LEU A 65 -10.71 -9.11 -13.66
C LEU A 65 -11.26 -9.41 -15.06
N LYS A 66 -12.43 -10.07 -15.16
CA LYS A 66 -13.04 -10.46 -16.44
C LYS A 66 -13.33 -9.28 -17.36
N GLU A 67 -13.47 -8.09 -16.81
CA GLU A 67 -13.74 -6.85 -17.55
C GLU A 67 -12.49 -6.32 -18.27
N PHE A 68 -11.28 -6.66 -17.77
CA PHE A 68 -10.01 -6.10 -18.25
C PHE A 68 -9.28 -7.11 -19.16
N ARG A 69 -9.80 -7.30 -20.37
CA ARG A 69 -9.28 -8.28 -21.34
C ARG A 69 -8.14 -7.76 -22.22
N HIS A 70 -8.01 -6.44 -22.34
CA HIS A 70 -7.09 -5.79 -23.28
C HIS A 70 -6.26 -4.74 -22.55
N VAL A 71 -5.39 -5.20 -21.66
CA VAL A 71 -4.46 -4.34 -20.93
C VAL A 71 -3.07 -4.48 -21.54
N SER A 72 -2.30 -3.42 -21.51
CA SER A 72 -0.92 -3.42 -21.98
C SER A 72 -0.02 -2.85 -20.91
N LEU A 73 1.10 -3.52 -20.65
CA LEU A 73 2.15 -3.04 -19.76
C LEU A 73 3.50 -3.38 -20.36
N SER A 74 4.34 -2.37 -20.50
CA SER A 74 5.74 -2.53 -20.88
C SER A 74 6.61 -1.93 -19.80
N ALA A 75 7.53 -2.71 -19.26
CA ALA A 75 8.48 -2.34 -18.23
C ALA A 75 9.81 -3.05 -18.49
N ARG A 76 10.92 -2.34 -18.29
CA ARG A 76 12.27 -2.88 -18.40
C ARG A 76 13.05 -2.49 -17.16
N ASP A 77 13.28 -3.48 -16.30
CA ASP A 77 14.00 -3.31 -15.04
C ASP A 77 13.42 -2.15 -14.18
N GLU A 78 12.10 -2.02 -14.21
CA GLU A 78 11.38 -0.99 -13.49
C GLU A 78 10.98 -1.48 -12.09
N SER A 79 10.91 -0.56 -11.14
CA SER A 79 10.46 -0.91 -9.79
C SER A 79 9.02 -1.41 -9.81
N LEU A 80 8.73 -2.41 -8.98
CA LEU A 80 7.39 -2.96 -8.84
C LEU A 80 6.34 -1.87 -8.57
N SER A 81 6.65 -0.91 -7.70
CA SER A 81 5.74 0.18 -7.34
C SER A 81 5.39 1.04 -8.57
N TYR A 82 6.35 1.31 -9.43
CA TYR A 82 6.14 2.03 -10.68
C TYR A 82 5.26 1.23 -11.64
N CYS A 83 5.54 -0.06 -11.80
CA CYS A 83 4.76 -0.96 -12.66
C CYS A 83 3.30 -1.04 -12.19
N LEU A 84 3.06 -1.23 -10.89
CA LEU A 84 1.72 -1.30 -10.33
C LEU A 84 0.97 0.02 -10.49
N LYS A 85 1.62 1.15 -10.23
CA LYS A 85 1.01 2.46 -10.43
C LYS A 85 0.57 2.64 -11.89
N ARG A 86 1.46 2.40 -12.83
CA ARG A 86 1.19 2.53 -14.27
C ARG A 86 0.12 1.56 -14.76
N LEU A 87 0.08 0.35 -14.21
CA LEU A 87 -0.92 -0.68 -14.55
C LEU A 87 -2.32 -0.28 -14.07
N PHE A 88 -2.44 0.22 -12.83
CA PHE A 88 -3.74 0.46 -12.20
C PHE A 88 -4.25 1.90 -12.36
N GLU A 89 -3.40 2.86 -12.73
CA GLU A 89 -3.80 4.27 -12.92
C GLU A 89 -4.97 4.43 -13.91
N PRO A 90 -4.98 3.78 -15.09
CA PRO A 90 -6.09 3.87 -16.05
C PRO A 90 -7.29 2.99 -15.67
N LEU A 91 -7.18 2.13 -14.69
CA LEU A 91 -8.21 1.17 -14.32
C LEU A 91 -9.01 1.67 -13.10
N PRO A 92 -10.31 1.33 -13.00
CA PRO A 92 -11.11 1.65 -11.82
C PRO A 92 -10.80 0.69 -10.66
N LEU A 93 -9.52 0.44 -10.42
CA LEU A 93 -9.01 -0.44 -9.39
C LEU A 93 -8.07 0.32 -8.47
N VAL A 94 -8.03 -0.10 -7.22
CA VAL A 94 -7.05 0.33 -6.21
C VAL A 94 -6.37 -0.90 -5.65
N TYR A 95 -5.12 -0.76 -5.24
CA TYR A 95 -4.38 -1.83 -4.62
C TYR A 95 -3.80 -1.42 -3.28
N ARG A 96 -3.57 -2.41 -2.43
CA ARG A 96 -2.84 -2.27 -1.16
C ARG A 96 -1.86 -3.42 -1.03
N ILE A 97 -0.62 -3.11 -0.70
CA ILE A 97 0.41 -4.11 -0.42
C ILE A 97 0.42 -4.37 1.09
N THR A 98 0.37 -5.63 1.47
CA THR A 98 0.43 -6.09 2.85
C THR A 98 1.33 -7.33 2.91
N GLY A 99 2.58 -7.14 3.34
CA GLY A 99 3.59 -8.19 3.26
C GLY A 99 3.79 -8.65 1.82
N ARG A 100 3.59 -9.94 1.57
CA ARG A 100 3.70 -10.53 0.23
C ARG A 100 2.40 -10.53 -0.58
N TYR A 101 1.33 -9.92 -0.06
CA TYR A 101 0.04 -9.89 -0.72
C TYR A 101 -0.26 -8.50 -1.28
N VAL A 102 -0.72 -8.45 -2.53
CA VAL A 102 -1.25 -7.26 -3.18
C VAL A 102 -2.76 -7.45 -3.32
N ILE A 103 -3.51 -6.75 -2.47
CA ILE A 103 -4.97 -6.85 -2.43
C ILE A 103 -5.56 -5.84 -3.41
N LEU A 104 -6.32 -6.31 -4.39
CA LEU A 104 -7.00 -5.48 -5.36
C LEU A 104 -8.47 -5.28 -4.98
N LYS A 105 -8.95 -4.05 -5.12
CA LYS A 105 -10.36 -3.68 -4.91
C LYS A 105 -10.83 -2.76 -6.02
N ARG A 106 -12.14 -2.74 -6.27
CA ARG A 106 -12.72 -1.70 -7.13
C ARG A 106 -12.57 -0.33 -6.46
N LYS A 107 -12.22 0.66 -7.25
CA LYS A 107 -12.26 2.05 -6.80
C LYS A 107 -13.70 2.41 -6.47
N PRO A 108 -13.98 2.93 -5.27
CA PRO A 108 -15.34 3.34 -4.94
C PRO A 108 -15.81 4.40 -5.93
N ARG A 109 -16.98 4.21 -6.49
CA ARG A 109 -17.58 5.23 -7.36
C ARG A 109 -18.02 6.40 -6.49
N GLN A 110 -17.55 7.58 -6.82
CA GLN A 110 -18.03 8.82 -6.21
C GLN A 110 -19.08 9.43 -7.15
N TYR A 111 -20.23 9.72 -6.62
CA TYR A 111 -21.28 10.43 -7.32
C TYR A 111 -21.44 11.82 -6.69
N THR A 112 -21.56 12.83 -7.51
CA THR A 112 -21.98 14.15 -7.06
C THR A 112 -23.46 14.30 -7.32
N ILE A 113 -24.25 14.50 -6.27
CA ILE A 113 -25.65 14.82 -6.38
C ILE A 113 -25.75 16.33 -6.16
N SER A 114 -26.34 17.04 -7.12
CA SER A 114 -26.63 18.47 -7.02
C SER A 114 -28.12 18.72 -7.25
N GLY A 115 -28.65 19.70 -6.56
CA GLY A 115 -30.07 20.03 -6.66
C GLY A 115 -30.42 21.21 -5.76
N PHE A 116 -31.70 21.51 -5.68
CA PHE A 116 -32.25 22.56 -4.83
C PHE A 116 -33.13 21.95 -3.76
N VAL A 117 -32.98 22.40 -2.53
CA VAL A 117 -33.89 22.04 -1.44
C VAL A 117 -34.97 23.10 -1.35
N ARG A 118 -36.24 22.68 -1.47
CA ARG A 118 -37.38 23.56 -1.50
C ARG A 118 -38.44 23.08 -0.52
N ASP A 119 -39.23 24.02 0.04
CA ASP A 119 -40.41 23.69 0.81
C ASP A 119 -41.45 23.00 -0.11
N SER A 120 -42.10 21.96 0.41
CA SER A 120 -43.04 21.17 -0.37
C SER A 120 -44.39 21.86 -0.61
N ALA A 121 -44.75 22.85 0.22
CA ALA A 121 -46.00 23.56 0.10
C ALA A 121 -45.82 24.90 -0.61
N SER A 122 -44.81 25.68 -0.29
CA SER A 122 -44.60 27.02 -0.86
C SER A 122 -43.67 27.01 -2.09
N TYR A 123 -42.93 25.91 -2.33
CA TYR A 123 -41.90 25.83 -3.36
C TYR A 123 -40.73 26.82 -3.23
N GLU A 124 -40.66 27.51 -2.11
CA GLU A 124 -39.56 28.43 -1.82
C GLU A 124 -38.25 27.66 -1.54
N SER A 125 -37.13 28.25 -1.92
CA SER A 125 -35.80 27.68 -1.64
C SER A 125 -35.53 27.77 -0.13
N LEU A 126 -35.18 26.65 0.46
CA LEU A 126 -34.79 26.59 1.87
C LEU A 126 -33.33 26.96 2.02
N ILE A 127 -33.05 28.08 2.64
CA ILE A 127 -31.71 28.57 2.94
C ILE A 127 -31.20 27.83 4.17
N ALA A 128 -29.91 27.45 4.18
CA ALA A 128 -29.24 26.72 5.24
C ALA A 128 -29.81 25.32 5.53
N ALA A 129 -30.48 24.70 4.56
CA ALA A 129 -30.89 23.31 4.69
C ALA A 129 -29.67 22.38 4.58
N THR A 130 -29.53 21.46 5.53
CA THR A 130 -28.45 20.48 5.54
C THR A 130 -28.92 19.16 4.92
N VAL A 131 -28.20 18.71 3.89
CA VAL A 131 -28.42 17.41 3.24
C VAL A 131 -27.27 16.49 3.63
N VAL A 132 -27.59 15.33 4.21
CA VAL A 132 -26.59 14.37 4.67
C VAL A 132 -26.84 13.01 4.01
N ASP A 133 -25.79 12.45 3.41
CA ASP A 133 -25.81 11.05 2.99
C ASP A 133 -25.61 10.15 4.22
N ARG A 134 -26.61 9.36 4.54
CA ARG A 134 -26.62 8.47 5.72
C ARG A 134 -25.56 7.38 5.65
N SER A 135 -25.12 6.97 4.44
CA SER A 135 -24.17 5.89 4.25
C SER A 135 -22.74 6.35 4.49
N SER A 136 -22.38 7.56 4.06
CA SER A 136 -21.02 8.10 4.14
C SER A 136 -20.84 9.15 5.26
N GLY A 137 -21.92 9.67 5.84
CA GLY A 137 -21.89 10.76 6.80
C GLY A 137 -21.49 12.12 6.21
N LYS A 138 -21.33 12.21 4.89
CA LYS A 138 -20.98 13.45 4.20
C LYS A 138 -22.23 14.25 3.90
N GLY A 139 -22.14 15.57 4.04
CA GLY A 139 -23.26 16.47 3.79
C GLY A 139 -22.83 17.77 3.13
N ALA A 140 -23.83 18.51 2.68
CA ALA A 140 -23.71 19.87 2.17
C ALA A 140 -24.82 20.74 2.74
N VAL A 141 -24.58 22.03 2.83
CA VAL A 141 -25.54 23.06 3.24
C VAL A 141 -25.90 23.86 1.98
N SER A 142 -27.22 24.10 1.78
CA SER A 142 -27.72 24.91 0.65
C SER A 142 -27.60 26.41 0.94
#